data_02600d69200625503bf5557ecb806c2d
#
_entry.id   02600d69200625503bf5557ecb806c2d
#
_cell.length_a   1.000
_cell.length_b   1.000
_cell.length_c   1.000
_cell.angle_alpha   90.00
_cell.angle_beta   90.00
_cell.angle_gamma   90.00
#
_symmetry.space_group_name_H-M   'P 1'
#
loop_
_entity.id
_entity.type
_entity.pdbx_description
1 polymer ?
#
loop_
_entity_poly.entity_id
_entity_poly.type
_entity_poly.pdbx_seq_one_letter_code
_entity_poly.pdbx_strand_id
1 'polypeptide(L)'
;MNSPLVIAHRGASGYHPEHTRAAYLTAISQGADAIEPDLVFSKDGVLVIRHENEISGTTDIASRPEFSDRLTTKVVDGEELTGWFTEDFTWAELSTLTCTERLPELRPGNAAENGKHPILRFIDLLEIADEAGSDFTLVVEIKHPTYFAGEGFSFEAALTQDLFLAGWRTDDHRLVMESFEKSIIVRLRELQIGAQHWYIMDRQHTAFDELVWARSEGVPPISNEDEFSDAGFEAFVGRLDGIAVAWSLIWDGTPETFEAAKQKVARAQKLGLNLVTWTMRAENEFLPLSFRSSEDPTQQGNWTEFFQALWGLGINGAFSDFPDLAVRTRP
;
A
#
# COMPACT_ATOMS: atom_id res chain seq x y z
N MET A 1 1.25 25.48 -7.53
CA MET A 1 1.53 24.17 -6.94
C MET A 1 0.35 23.29 -7.33
N ASN A 2 0.58 22.07 -7.82
CA ASN A 2 -0.51 21.15 -8.07
C ASN A 2 -1.14 20.77 -6.73
N SER A 3 -2.46 20.51 -6.71
CA SER A 3 -3.13 19.99 -5.52
C SER A 3 -2.49 18.65 -5.09
N PRO A 4 -2.29 18.38 -3.79
CA PRO A 4 -1.73 17.09 -3.36
C PRO A 4 -2.65 15.93 -3.74
N LEU A 5 -2.08 14.75 -4.04
CA LEU A 5 -2.83 13.58 -4.48
C LEU A 5 -3.62 12.95 -3.33
N VAL A 6 -4.85 12.53 -3.61
CA VAL A 6 -5.61 11.61 -2.76
C VAL A 6 -5.53 10.23 -3.37
N ILE A 7 -4.86 9.31 -2.67
CA ILE A 7 -4.63 7.92 -3.08
C ILE A 7 -5.55 7.04 -2.24
N ALA A 8 -6.45 6.31 -2.88
CA ALA A 8 -7.38 5.43 -2.18
C ALA A 8 -6.68 4.12 -1.81
N HIS A 9 -6.36 3.97 -0.53
CA HIS A 9 -5.62 2.85 0.06
C HIS A 9 -6.44 1.57 0.01
N ARG A 10 -6.07 0.65 -0.88
CA ARG A 10 -6.82 -0.59 -1.20
C ARG A 10 -8.23 -0.32 -1.70
N GLY A 11 -8.42 0.83 -2.38
CA GLY A 11 -9.71 1.41 -2.70
C GLY A 11 -10.33 2.21 -1.56
N ALA A 12 -11.64 2.39 -1.55
CA ALA A 12 -12.39 3.01 -0.44
C ALA A 12 -12.61 1.99 0.69
N SER A 13 -11.51 1.51 1.28
CA SER A 13 -11.49 0.40 2.24
C SER A 13 -12.14 0.73 3.59
N GLY A 14 -12.41 2.02 3.85
CA GLY A 14 -13.24 2.46 4.98
C GLY A 14 -14.73 2.18 4.80
N TYR A 15 -15.18 1.83 3.57
CA TYR A 15 -16.58 1.62 3.20
C TYR A 15 -16.88 0.23 2.66
N HIS A 16 -15.88 -0.50 2.19
CA HIS A 16 -15.97 -1.85 1.61
C HIS A 16 -14.79 -2.70 2.06
N PRO A 17 -14.91 -4.04 2.04
CA PRO A 17 -13.75 -4.89 2.21
C PRO A 17 -12.65 -4.51 1.20
N GLU A 18 -11.41 -4.43 1.69
CA GLU A 18 -10.26 -3.97 0.91
C GLU A 18 -10.07 -4.76 -0.38
N HIS A 19 -9.47 -4.12 -1.41
CA HIS A 19 -9.10 -4.76 -2.67
C HIS A 19 -10.26 -5.38 -3.45
N THR A 20 -11.47 -4.89 -3.24
CA THR A 20 -12.65 -5.32 -4.01
C THR A 20 -12.94 -4.33 -5.14
N ARG A 21 -13.59 -4.83 -6.21
CA ARG A 21 -14.07 -3.94 -7.29
C ARG A 21 -14.98 -2.84 -6.75
N ALA A 22 -15.81 -3.15 -5.74
CA ALA A 22 -16.67 -2.17 -5.09
C ALA A 22 -15.86 -1.06 -4.41
N ALA A 23 -14.79 -1.43 -3.66
CA ALA A 23 -13.91 -0.46 -3.02
C ALA A 23 -13.24 0.47 -4.03
N TYR A 24 -12.74 -0.05 -5.15
CA TYR A 24 -12.09 0.75 -6.19
C TYR A 24 -13.07 1.68 -6.92
N LEU A 25 -14.22 1.16 -7.37
CA LEU A 25 -15.22 2.00 -8.04
C LEU A 25 -15.79 3.08 -7.13
N THR A 26 -15.98 2.78 -5.84
CA THR A 26 -16.41 3.78 -4.83
C THR A 26 -15.34 4.87 -4.69
N ALA A 27 -14.06 4.52 -4.58
CA ALA A 27 -12.96 5.48 -4.51
C ALA A 27 -12.91 6.43 -5.70
N ILE A 28 -13.06 5.89 -6.92
CA ILE A 28 -13.13 6.69 -8.15
C ILE A 28 -14.32 7.64 -8.10
N SER A 29 -15.51 7.15 -7.73
CA SER A 29 -16.71 7.98 -7.62
C SER A 29 -16.63 9.08 -6.56
N GLN A 30 -15.81 8.87 -5.53
CA GLN A 30 -15.54 9.83 -4.46
C GLN A 30 -14.49 10.89 -4.83
N GLY A 31 -13.88 10.78 -6.02
CA GLY A 31 -12.94 11.77 -6.55
C GLY A 31 -11.49 11.54 -6.10
N ALA A 32 -11.10 10.30 -5.77
CA ALA A 32 -9.70 9.94 -5.61
C ALA A 32 -8.93 10.20 -6.93
N ASP A 33 -7.70 10.66 -6.83
CA ASP A 33 -6.81 10.86 -7.99
C ASP A 33 -6.10 9.56 -8.39
N ALA A 34 -5.98 8.63 -7.45
CA ALA A 34 -5.35 7.34 -7.65
C ALA A 34 -6.01 6.27 -6.79
N ILE A 35 -5.86 5.01 -7.21
CA ILE A 35 -6.14 3.83 -6.38
C ILE A 35 -4.84 3.06 -6.16
N GLU A 36 -4.77 2.43 -5.00
CA GLU A 36 -3.59 1.65 -4.62
C GLU A 36 -3.99 0.17 -4.44
N PRO A 37 -3.38 -0.74 -5.23
CA PRO A 37 -3.39 -2.17 -5.04
C PRO A 37 -2.09 -2.70 -4.46
N ASP A 38 -2.19 -3.75 -3.63
CA ASP A 38 -1.08 -4.60 -3.21
C ASP A 38 -1.01 -5.87 -4.08
N LEU A 39 0.19 -6.28 -4.51
CA LEU A 39 0.39 -7.44 -5.37
C LEU A 39 1.16 -8.57 -4.69
N VAL A 40 0.61 -9.77 -4.79
CA VAL A 40 1.22 -11.04 -4.42
C VAL A 40 1.06 -12.06 -5.57
N PHE A 41 1.68 -13.23 -5.47
CA PHE A 41 1.57 -14.27 -6.50
C PHE A 41 0.62 -15.40 -6.13
N SER A 42 -0.07 -15.94 -7.13
CA SER A 42 -0.64 -17.29 -7.10
C SER A 42 0.43 -18.34 -7.47
N LYS A 43 0.15 -19.62 -7.22
CA LYS A 43 1.01 -20.75 -7.57
C LYS A 43 1.41 -20.82 -9.05
N ASP A 44 0.50 -20.44 -9.93
CA ASP A 44 0.69 -20.42 -11.38
C ASP A 44 1.18 -19.07 -11.92
N GLY A 45 1.67 -18.18 -11.03
CA GLY A 45 2.36 -16.95 -11.39
C GLY A 45 1.46 -15.78 -11.78
N VAL A 46 0.17 -15.83 -11.45
CA VAL A 46 -0.76 -14.72 -11.66
C VAL A 46 -0.58 -13.70 -10.55
N LEU A 47 -0.53 -12.40 -10.90
CA LEU A 47 -0.53 -11.30 -9.94
C LEU A 47 -1.93 -11.13 -9.34
N VAL A 48 -2.04 -11.42 -8.05
CA VAL A 48 -3.27 -11.36 -7.26
C VAL A 48 -3.25 -10.13 -6.37
N ILE A 49 -4.38 -9.44 -6.28
CA ILE A 49 -4.49 -8.24 -5.45
C ILE A 49 -4.85 -8.62 -4.03
N ARG A 50 -3.85 -8.68 -3.13
CA ARG A 50 -3.95 -8.90 -1.68
C ARG A 50 -2.79 -8.22 -0.95
N HIS A 51 -3.08 -7.71 0.25
CA HIS A 51 -2.06 -7.06 1.08
C HIS A 51 -1.01 -8.04 1.62
N GLU A 52 -1.46 -9.21 2.08
CA GLU A 52 -0.59 -10.32 2.45
C GLU A 52 -0.80 -11.50 1.50
N ASN A 53 0.23 -12.34 1.36
CA ASN A 53 0.10 -13.65 0.74
C ASN A 53 -0.62 -14.65 1.66
N GLU A 54 -0.63 -14.44 2.98
CA GLU A 54 -1.45 -15.19 3.95
C GLU A 54 -2.87 -14.60 3.95
N ILE A 55 -3.88 -15.38 3.50
CA ILE A 55 -5.20 -14.87 3.15
C ILE A 55 -6.33 -15.30 4.10
N SER A 56 -6.02 -15.87 5.26
CA SER A 56 -7.03 -16.33 6.22
C SER A 56 -7.92 -15.19 6.74
N GLY A 57 -7.34 -14.03 6.99
CA GLY A 57 -8.02 -12.89 7.61
C GLY A 57 -8.80 -12.01 6.64
N THR A 58 -8.57 -12.15 5.33
CA THR A 58 -9.15 -11.26 4.31
C THR A 58 -9.95 -11.98 3.23
N THR A 59 -10.12 -13.31 3.38
CA THR A 59 -10.95 -14.15 2.50
C THR A 59 -11.74 -15.19 3.29
N ASP A 60 -12.66 -15.87 2.60
CA ASP A 60 -13.45 -16.95 3.17
C ASP A 60 -12.75 -18.32 3.18
N ILE A 61 -11.42 -18.38 2.88
CA ILE A 61 -10.67 -19.63 2.70
C ILE A 61 -10.72 -20.54 3.94
N ALA A 62 -10.64 -19.97 5.14
CA ALA A 62 -10.70 -20.73 6.39
C ALA A 62 -12.05 -21.49 6.58
N SER A 63 -13.10 -21.08 5.88
CA SER A 63 -14.42 -21.72 5.87
C SER A 63 -14.61 -22.73 4.73
N ARG A 64 -13.57 -22.94 3.89
CA ARG A 64 -13.62 -23.81 2.70
C ARG A 64 -13.07 -25.19 3.00
N PRO A 65 -13.94 -26.22 3.19
CA PRO A 65 -13.51 -27.58 3.53
C PRO A 65 -12.56 -28.21 2.52
N GLU A 66 -12.70 -27.84 1.23
CA GLU A 66 -11.86 -28.33 0.13
C GLU A 66 -10.40 -27.88 0.22
N PHE A 67 -10.11 -26.86 1.02
CA PHE A 67 -8.75 -26.31 1.20
C PHE A 67 -8.18 -26.57 2.61
N SER A 68 -8.91 -27.30 3.45
CA SER A 68 -8.54 -27.50 4.87
C SER A 68 -7.21 -28.24 5.06
N ASP A 69 -6.84 -29.13 4.14
CA ASP A 69 -5.59 -29.90 4.15
C ASP A 69 -4.37 -29.09 3.67
N ARG A 70 -4.59 -27.86 3.24
CA ARG A 70 -3.53 -26.97 2.73
C ARG A 70 -3.16 -25.87 3.72
N LEU A 71 -3.71 -25.92 4.95
CA LEU A 71 -3.23 -25.12 6.07
C LEU A 71 -1.76 -25.47 6.34
N THR A 72 -0.89 -24.46 6.34
CA THR A 72 0.56 -24.68 6.50
C THR A 72 1.21 -23.55 7.26
N THR A 73 2.46 -23.75 7.67
CA THR A 73 3.30 -22.73 8.31
C THR A 73 4.46 -22.40 7.39
N LYS A 74 4.67 -21.11 7.13
CA LYS A 74 5.77 -20.59 6.33
C LYS A 74 6.50 -19.46 7.07
N VAL A 75 7.72 -19.19 6.65
CA VAL A 75 8.48 -18.00 7.08
C VAL A 75 8.44 -16.99 5.94
N VAL A 76 7.74 -15.89 6.15
CA VAL A 76 7.63 -14.78 5.20
C VAL A 76 8.33 -13.57 5.82
N ASP A 77 9.31 -13.01 5.14
CA ASP A 77 10.12 -11.86 5.59
C ASP A 77 10.69 -12.02 7.01
N GLY A 78 11.03 -13.28 7.35
CA GLY A 78 11.59 -13.63 8.66
C GLY A 78 10.58 -13.90 9.77
N GLU A 79 9.28 -13.75 9.51
CA GLU A 79 8.19 -14.05 10.44
C GLU A 79 7.54 -15.39 10.14
N GLU A 80 7.32 -16.21 11.19
CA GLU A 80 6.60 -17.48 11.07
C GLU A 80 5.10 -17.24 11.09
N LEU A 81 4.43 -17.57 9.98
CA LEU A 81 2.98 -17.42 9.79
C LEU A 81 2.33 -18.77 9.53
N THR A 82 1.16 -19.00 10.11
CA THR A 82 0.34 -20.20 9.88
C THR A 82 -0.98 -19.81 9.26
N GLY A 83 -1.28 -20.36 8.08
CA GLY A 83 -2.51 -20.05 7.34
C GLY A 83 -2.54 -20.68 5.97
N TRP A 84 -3.23 -20.02 5.06
CA TRP A 84 -3.31 -20.36 3.63
C TRP A 84 -2.63 -19.26 2.82
N PHE A 85 -1.67 -19.63 1.98
CA PHE A 85 -0.83 -18.70 1.25
C PHE A 85 -1.17 -18.70 -0.24
N THR A 86 -1.29 -17.54 -0.86
CA THR A 86 -1.71 -17.38 -2.26
C THR A 86 -0.88 -18.20 -3.24
N GLU A 87 0.43 -18.30 -3.02
CA GLU A 87 1.35 -19.07 -3.87
C GLU A 87 1.22 -20.59 -3.74
N ASP A 88 0.38 -21.08 -2.83
CA ASP A 88 0.05 -22.51 -2.76
C ASP A 88 -1.17 -22.86 -3.63
N PHE A 89 -1.92 -21.87 -4.14
CA PHE A 89 -3.15 -22.02 -4.90
C PHE A 89 -3.01 -21.46 -6.30
N THR A 90 -3.55 -22.17 -7.29
CA THR A 90 -3.71 -21.64 -8.64
C THR A 90 -4.72 -20.49 -8.67
N TRP A 91 -4.63 -19.63 -9.68
CA TRP A 91 -5.65 -18.59 -9.86
C TRP A 91 -7.05 -19.18 -9.99
N ALA A 92 -7.20 -20.32 -10.65
CA ALA A 92 -8.49 -20.99 -10.78
C ALA A 92 -9.11 -21.34 -9.41
N GLU A 93 -8.30 -21.72 -8.43
CA GLU A 93 -8.73 -21.98 -7.05
C GLU A 93 -9.02 -20.66 -6.32
N LEU A 94 -8.09 -19.68 -6.35
CA LEU A 94 -8.24 -18.38 -5.69
C LEU A 94 -9.47 -17.62 -6.19
N SER A 95 -9.79 -17.71 -7.48
CA SER A 95 -10.96 -17.04 -8.07
C SER A 95 -12.32 -17.54 -7.54
N THR A 96 -12.33 -18.66 -6.82
CA THR A 96 -13.54 -19.19 -6.15
C THR A 96 -13.79 -18.59 -4.78
N LEU A 97 -12.78 -17.87 -4.23
CA LEU A 97 -12.85 -17.26 -2.92
C LEU A 97 -13.52 -15.88 -2.98
N THR A 98 -14.01 -15.47 -1.83
CA THR A 98 -14.59 -14.15 -1.63
C THR A 98 -13.87 -13.38 -0.53
N CYS A 99 -13.82 -12.04 -0.70
CA CYS A 99 -13.18 -11.15 0.25
C CYS A 99 -13.98 -11.00 1.54
N THR A 100 -13.28 -10.82 2.65
CA THR A 100 -13.83 -10.50 3.97
C THR A 100 -13.15 -9.27 4.55
N GLU A 101 -13.88 -8.54 5.39
CA GLU A 101 -13.36 -7.36 6.09
C GLU A 101 -12.25 -7.76 7.07
N ARG A 102 -11.13 -7.07 6.99
CA ARG A 102 -9.96 -7.25 7.87
C ARG A 102 -10.23 -6.85 9.32
N LEU A 103 -11.03 -5.81 9.53
CA LEU A 103 -11.30 -5.16 10.81
C LEU A 103 -12.80 -5.22 11.16
N PRO A 104 -13.40 -6.42 11.24
CA PRO A 104 -14.86 -6.55 11.33
C PRO A 104 -15.46 -5.89 12.58
N GLU A 105 -14.73 -5.87 13.69
CA GLU A 105 -15.17 -5.21 14.94
C GLU A 105 -15.16 -3.68 14.79
N LEU A 106 -14.23 -3.14 14.02
CA LEU A 106 -14.08 -1.71 13.78
C LEU A 106 -15.02 -1.23 12.68
N ARG A 107 -15.22 -2.06 11.64
CA ARG A 107 -15.97 -1.75 10.42
C ARG A 107 -17.11 -2.76 10.18
N PRO A 108 -18.09 -2.86 11.10
CA PRO A 108 -19.17 -3.86 10.97
C PRO A 108 -20.03 -3.65 9.72
N GLY A 109 -20.11 -2.42 9.19
CA GLY A 109 -20.78 -2.13 7.91
C GLY A 109 -20.11 -2.83 6.74
N ASN A 110 -18.76 -2.82 6.67
CA ASN A 110 -17.99 -3.52 5.65
C ASN A 110 -18.12 -5.04 5.84
N ALA A 111 -18.07 -5.52 7.08
CA ALA A 111 -18.22 -6.94 7.40
C ALA A 111 -19.57 -7.52 6.93
N ALA A 112 -20.61 -6.70 6.82
CA ALA A 112 -21.89 -7.11 6.23
C ALA A 112 -21.80 -7.42 4.71
N GLU A 113 -20.69 -7.07 4.08
CA GLU A 113 -20.40 -7.38 2.68
C GLU A 113 -19.51 -8.62 2.50
N ASN A 114 -19.08 -9.26 3.59
CA ASN A 114 -18.30 -10.50 3.54
C ASN A 114 -18.98 -11.54 2.67
N GLY A 115 -18.21 -12.20 1.81
CA GLY A 115 -18.72 -13.23 0.91
C GLY A 115 -19.39 -12.73 -0.37
N LYS A 116 -19.41 -11.41 -0.63
CA LYS A 116 -20.09 -10.83 -1.80
C LYS A 116 -19.14 -10.47 -2.95
N HIS A 117 -17.86 -10.28 -2.67
CA HIS A 117 -16.88 -9.74 -3.62
C HIS A 117 -15.79 -10.76 -3.91
N PRO A 118 -15.54 -11.12 -5.18
CA PRO A 118 -14.42 -11.98 -5.55
C PRO A 118 -13.07 -11.27 -5.37
N ILE A 119 -12.00 -12.06 -5.29
CA ILE A 119 -10.63 -11.59 -5.41
C ILE A 119 -10.39 -11.07 -6.84
N LEU A 120 -9.51 -10.09 -6.98
CA LEU A 120 -9.12 -9.50 -8.27
C LEU A 120 -7.67 -9.87 -8.62
N ARG A 121 -7.37 -9.92 -9.92
CA ARG A 121 -6.02 -9.91 -10.47
C ARG A 121 -5.57 -8.48 -10.79
N PHE A 122 -4.29 -8.30 -10.96
CA PHE A 122 -3.75 -7.02 -11.40
C PHE A 122 -4.33 -6.60 -12.77
N ILE A 123 -4.44 -7.53 -13.72
CA ILE A 123 -5.02 -7.26 -15.04
C ILE A 123 -6.47 -6.77 -14.96
N ASP A 124 -7.27 -7.27 -14.01
CA ASP A 124 -8.66 -6.82 -13.80
C ASP A 124 -8.70 -5.36 -13.30
N LEU A 125 -7.65 -4.93 -12.56
CA LEU A 125 -7.53 -3.55 -12.08
C LEU A 125 -7.08 -2.58 -13.18
N LEU A 126 -6.22 -3.02 -14.10
CA LEU A 126 -5.84 -2.22 -15.26
C LEU A 126 -7.07 -1.85 -16.10
N GLU A 127 -8.03 -2.77 -16.25
CA GLU A 127 -9.32 -2.49 -16.90
C GLU A 127 -10.14 -1.43 -16.13
N ILE A 128 -10.19 -1.53 -14.79
CA ILE A 128 -10.89 -0.54 -13.95
C ILE A 128 -10.25 0.86 -14.09
N ALA A 129 -8.93 0.92 -14.14
CA ALA A 129 -8.21 2.18 -14.30
C ALA A 129 -8.44 2.80 -15.68
N ASP A 130 -8.51 2.01 -16.74
CA ASP A 130 -8.84 2.48 -18.09
C ASP A 130 -10.27 3.02 -18.16
N GLU A 131 -11.24 2.36 -17.49
CA GLU A 131 -12.62 2.86 -17.39
C GLU A 131 -12.70 4.19 -16.63
N ALA A 132 -11.81 4.45 -15.67
CA ALA A 132 -11.76 5.69 -14.91
C ALA A 132 -11.21 6.88 -15.70
N GLY A 133 -10.41 6.64 -16.73
CA GLY A 133 -9.89 7.65 -17.64
C GLY A 133 -8.38 7.63 -17.84
N SER A 134 -7.91 8.32 -18.87
CA SER A 134 -6.50 8.31 -19.32
C SER A 134 -5.50 8.92 -18.34
N ASP A 135 -5.96 9.70 -17.37
CA ASP A 135 -5.11 10.39 -16.40
C ASP A 135 -5.21 9.79 -14.98
N PHE A 136 -6.00 8.72 -14.82
CA PHE A 136 -6.19 8.07 -13.53
C PHE A 136 -4.96 7.22 -13.15
N THR A 137 -4.42 7.46 -11.97
CA THR A 137 -3.15 6.88 -11.53
C THR A 137 -3.35 5.58 -10.75
N LEU A 138 -2.46 4.61 -10.97
CA LEU A 138 -2.27 3.42 -10.15
C LEU A 138 -0.99 3.56 -9.34
N VAL A 139 -1.10 3.40 -8.01
CA VAL A 139 0.04 3.33 -7.10
C VAL A 139 0.14 1.89 -6.62
N VAL A 140 1.05 1.13 -7.20
CA VAL A 140 1.10 -0.35 -7.10
C VAL A 140 2.15 -0.76 -6.09
N GLU A 141 1.73 -1.36 -4.97
CA GLU A 141 2.65 -1.91 -3.98
C GLU A 141 3.05 -3.35 -4.32
N ILE A 142 4.36 -3.59 -4.32
CA ILE A 142 4.95 -4.93 -4.47
C ILE A 142 5.21 -5.51 -3.08
N LYS A 143 4.49 -6.57 -2.73
CA LYS A 143 4.56 -7.23 -1.42
C LYS A 143 5.59 -8.35 -1.43
N HIS A 144 6.40 -8.41 -0.37
CA HIS A 144 7.33 -9.52 -0.09
C HIS A 144 8.25 -9.92 -1.28
N PRO A 145 8.84 -8.96 -2.04
CA PRO A 145 9.56 -9.32 -3.27
C PRO A 145 10.77 -10.22 -3.03
N THR A 146 11.50 -10.07 -1.91
CA THR A 146 12.63 -10.96 -1.57
C THR A 146 12.14 -12.38 -1.26
N TYR A 147 11.03 -12.53 -0.54
CA TYR A 147 10.40 -13.82 -0.28
C TYR A 147 9.98 -14.50 -1.60
N PHE A 148 9.22 -13.81 -2.43
CA PHE A 148 8.73 -14.36 -3.69
C PHE A 148 9.87 -14.68 -4.69
N ALA A 149 10.94 -13.90 -4.71
CA ALA A 149 12.13 -14.22 -5.50
C ALA A 149 12.79 -15.53 -5.01
N GLY A 150 12.81 -15.76 -3.69
CA GLY A 150 13.26 -17.02 -3.08
C GLY A 150 12.40 -18.23 -3.48
N GLU A 151 11.10 -18.02 -3.68
CA GLU A 151 10.14 -19.01 -4.18
C GLU A 151 10.17 -19.17 -5.72
N GLY A 152 11.01 -18.40 -6.43
CA GLY A 152 11.20 -18.50 -7.87
C GLY A 152 10.28 -17.63 -8.73
N PHE A 153 9.56 -16.68 -8.12
CA PHE A 153 8.72 -15.72 -8.85
C PHE A 153 9.51 -14.45 -9.23
N SER A 154 9.06 -13.76 -10.27
CA SER A 154 9.61 -12.47 -10.71
C SER A 154 8.49 -11.47 -10.95
N PHE A 155 8.42 -10.45 -10.12
CA PHE A 155 7.49 -9.33 -10.31
C PHE A 155 7.76 -8.58 -11.62
N GLU A 156 9.04 -8.40 -12.00
CA GLU A 156 9.39 -7.71 -13.24
C GLU A 156 8.81 -8.41 -14.47
N ALA A 157 8.89 -9.73 -14.50
CA ALA A 157 8.36 -10.53 -15.61
C ALA A 157 6.83 -10.52 -15.64
N ALA A 158 6.18 -10.71 -14.48
CA ALA A 158 4.72 -10.76 -14.37
C ALA A 158 4.08 -9.39 -14.65
N LEU A 159 4.63 -8.30 -14.12
CA LEU A 159 4.18 -6.94 -14.40
C LEU A 159 4.28 -6.62 -15.89
N THR A 160 5.44 -6.92 -16.52
CA THR A 160 5.63 -6.71 -17.96
C THR A 160 4.60 -7.48 -18.77
N GLN A 161 4.30 -8.71 -18.39
CA GLN A 161 3.32 -9.55 -19.06
C GLN A 161 1.90 -8.97 -18.95
N ASP A 162 1.45 -8.63 -17.73
CA ASP A 162 0.10 -8.13 -17.51
C ASP A 162 -0.11 -6.77 -18.17
N LEU A 163 0.86 -5.86 -18.08
CA LEU A 163 0.82 -4.57 -18.79
C LEU A 163 0.73 -4.76 -20.29
N PHE A 164 1.53 -5.67 -20.86
CA PHE A 164 1.47 -5.98 -22.30
C PHE A 164 0.10 -6.54 -22.71
N LEU A 165 -0.46 -7.48 -21.94
CA LEU A 165 -1.77 -8.07 -22.22
C LEU A 165 -2.91 -7.07 -22.13
N ALA A 166 -2.82 -6.11 -21.21
CA ALA A 166 -3.78 -5.01 -21.06
C ALA A 166 -3.57 -3.87 -22.10
N GLY A 167 -2.51 -3.93 -22.90
CA GLY A 167 -2.18 -2.87 -23.85
C GLY A 167 -1.54 -1.62 -23.23
N TRP A 168 -1.07 -1.73 -22.00
CA TRP A 168 -0.34 -0.67 -21.31
C TRP A 168 1.15 -0.71 -21.69
N ARG A 169 1.79 0.46 -21.61
CA ARG A 169 3.26 0.53 -21.69
C ARG A 169 3.85 0.23 -20.31
N THR A 170 5.04 -0.36 -20.26
CA THR A 170 5.73 -0.59 -18.99
C THR A 170 6.07 0.72 -18.26
N ASP A 171 6.36 1.79 -19.04
CA ASP A 171 6.67 3.14 -18.55
C ASP A 171 5.45 4.09 -18.59
N ASP A 172 4.21 3.57 -18.53
CA ASP A 172 3.00 4.39 -18.58
C ASP A 172 3.04 5.44 -17.46
N HIS A 173 2.77 6.70 -17.81
CA HIS A 173 2.82 7.85 -16.90
C HIS A 173 1.83 7.75 -15.72
N ARG A 174 0.84 6.86 -15.81
CA ARG A 174 -0.15 6.58 -14.76
C ARG A 174 0.34 5.55 -13.72
N LEU A 175 1.50 4.92 -13.93
CA LEU A 175 2.03 3.88 -13.05
C LEU A 175 3.03 4.45 -12.07
N VAL A 176 2.75 4.28 -10.79
CA VAL A 176 3.69 4.44 -9.69
C VAL A 176 3.93 3.07 -9.09
N MET A 177 5.20 2.68 -8.92
CA MET A 177 5.58 1.43 -8.26
C MET A 177 6.13 1.74 -6.88
N GLU A 178 5.66 1.01 -5.87
CA GLU A 178 6.15 1.18 -4.51
C GLU A 178 6.34 -0.16 -3.79
N SER A 179 7.18 -0.17 -2.77
CA SER A 179 7.44 -1.32 -1.91
C SER A 179 8.12 -0.88 -0.61
N PHE A 180 7.96 -1.68 0.44
CA PHE A 180 8.78 -1.63 1.65
C PHE A 180 10.21 -2.15 1.42
N GLU A 181 10.49 -2.80 0.30
CA GLU A 181 11.82 -3.27 -0.06
C GLU A 181 12.40 -2.41 -1.19
N LYS A 182 13.46 -1.70 -0.89
CA LYS A 182 14.08 -0.72 -1.78
C LYS A 182 14.71 -1.35 -3.03
N SER A 183 15.22 -2.57 -2.91
CA SER A 183 15.92 -3.25 -4.00
C SER A 183 15.04 -3.49 -5.22
N ILE A 184 13.78 -3.93 -5.02
CA ILE A 184 12.85 -4.15 -6.14
C ILE A 184 12.51 -2.84 -6.82
N ILE A 185 12.31 -1.74 -6.07
CA ILE A 185 11.96 -0.44 -6.62
C ILE A 185 13.08 0.12 -7.50
N VAL A 186 14.32 0.02 -7.04
CA VAL A 186 15.50 0.38 -7.86
C VAL A 186 15.57 -0.48 -9.12
N ARG A 187 15.31 -1.79 -8.99
CA ARG A 187 15.30 -2.72 -10.11
C ARG A 187 14.22 -2.42 -11.15
N LEU A 188 12.99 -2.14 -10.71
CA LEU A 188 11.90 -1.74 -11.61
C LEU A 188 12.23 -0.43 -12.35
N ARG A 189 12.85 0.54 -11.67
CA ARG A 189 13.33 1.76 -12.29
C ARG A 189 14.37 1.53 -13.38
N GLU A 190 15.36 0.66 -13.13
CA GLU A 190 16.39 0.29 -14.11
C GLU A 190 15.77 -0.37 -15.36
N LEU A 191 14.71 -1.15 -15.17
CA LEU A 191 13.96 -1.82 -16.24
C LEU A 191 12.88 -0.97 -16.89
N GLN A 192 12.68 0.26 -16.42
CA GLN A 192 11.63 1.17 -16.90
C GLN A 192 10.23 0.55 -16.77
N ILE A 193 9.94 -0.05 -15.61
CA ILE A 193 8.62 -0.55 -15.24
C ILE A 193 8.03 0.39 -14.19
N GLY A 194 7.01 1.15 -14.59
CA GLY A 194 6.47 2.28 -13.85
C GLY A 194 7.11 3.61 -14.24
N ALA A 195 6.33 4.69 -14.15
CA ALA A 195 6.80 6.05 -14.43
C ALA A 195 7.42 6.73 -13.21
N GLN A 196 7.02 6.31 -12.02
CA GLN A 196 7.58 6.76 -10.75
C GLN A 196 7.85 5.57 -9.83
N HIS A 197 8.83 5.72 -8.93
CA HIS A 197 9.34 4.67 -8.08
C HIS A 197 9.48 5.21 -6.66
N TRP A 198 8.63 4.71 -5.75
CA TRP A 198 8.55 5.18 -4.38
C TRP A 198 8.98 4.09 -3.39
N TYR A 199 9.70 4.48 -2.35
CA TYR A 199 10.07 3.62 -1.25
C TYR A 199 9.14 3.86 -0.06
N ILE A 200 8.54 2.78 0.48
CA ILE A 200 7.63 2.86 1.62
C ILE A 200 8.40 2.71 2.92
N MET A 201 8.13 3.59 3.87
CA MET A 201 8.80 3.58 5.18
C MET A 201 7.82 3.78 6.32
N ASP A 202 8.06 3.08 7.43
CA ASP A 202 7.42 3.32 8.71
C ASP A 202 8.46 3.41 9.84
N ARG A 203 8.00 3.61 11.07
CA ARG A 203 8.88 3.73 12.24
C ARG A 203 9.32 2.38 12.80
N GLN A 204 8.57 1.32 12.58
CA GLN A 204 8.69 0.07 13.32
C GLN A 204 9.53 -0.98 12.60
N HIS A 205 9.65 -0.88 11.29
CA HIS A 205 10.28 -1.89 10.46
C HIS A 205 11.61 -1.40 9.88
N THR A 206 12.46 -2.38 9.59
CA THR A 206 13.59 -2.26 8.67
C THR A 206 13.22 -3.11 7.45
N ALA A 207 13.49 -2.61 6.26
CA ALA A 207 13.19 -3.33 5.01
C ALA A 207 13.79 -4.74 5.03
N PHE A 208 13.04 -5.75 4.57
CA PHE A 208 13.50 -7.13 4.67
C PHE A 208 14.72 -7.38 3.77
N ASP A 209 14.77 -6.80 2.58
CA ASP A 209 15.96 -6.84 1.71
C ASP A 209 17.20 -6.23 2.36
N GLU A 210 17.03 -5.15 3.16
CA GLU A 210 18.10 -4.55 3.94
C GLU A 210 18.60 -5.51 5.03
N LEU A 211 17.68 -6.21 5.74
CA LEU A 211 18.03 -7.21 6.74
C LEU A 211 18.82 -8.37 6.13
N VAL A 212 18.40 -8.86 4.95
CA VAL A 212 19.08 -9.94 4.21
C VAL A 212 20.46 -9.47 3.76
N TRP A 213 20.56 -8.29 3.17
CA TRP A 213 21.83 -7.72 2.73
C TRP A 213 22.79 -7.50 3.89
N ALA A 214 22.36 -6.82 4.96
CA ALA A 214 23.19 -6.54 6.12
C ALA A 214 23.73 -7.81 6.78
N ARG A 215 22.91 -8.88 6.84
CA ARG A 215 23.34 -10.19 7.34
C ARG A 215 24.42 -10.80 6.43
N SER A 216 24.29 -10.68 5.11
CA SER A 216 25.28 -11.23 4.16
C SER A 216 26.63 -10.54 4.24
N GLU A 217 26.64 -9.23 4.48
CA GLU A 217 27.83 -8.40 4.58
C GLU A 217 28.42 -8.36 6.01
N GLY A 218 27.68 -8.87 7.01
CA GLY A 218 28.10 -8.83 8.42
C GLY A 218 28.13 -7.43 9.02
N VAL A 219 27.23 -6.54 8.54
CA VAL A 219 27.07 -5.16 9.03
C VAL A 219 25.70 -4.98 9.70
N PRO A 220 25.51 -3.97 10.56
CA PRO A 220 24.19 -3.64 11.09
C PRO A 220 23.28 -3.12 9.97
N PRO A 221 21.97 -3.50 9.96
CA PRO A 221 21.01 -2.95 9.01
C PRO A 221 20.71 -1.47 9.30
N ILE A 222 20.33 -0.74 8.27
CA ILE A 222 19.90 0.67 8.37
C ILE A 222 18.40 0.69 8.63
N SER A 223 17.98 1.33 9.73
CA SER A 223 16.55 1.47 10.05
C SER A 223 15.86 2.49 9.14
N ASN A 224 14.55 2.36 8.96
CA ASN A 224 13.76 3.36 8.25
C ASN A 224 13.86 4.76 8.90
N GLU A 225 14.04 4.84 10.22
CA GLU A 225 14.22 6.10 10.93
C GLU A 225 15.56 6.77 10.56
N ASP A 226 16.63 5.98 10.39
CA ASP A 226 17.93 6.48 9.93
C ASP A 226 17.89 6.88 8.44
N GLU A 227 17.15 6.13 7.61
CA GLU A 227 16.94 6.49 6.20
C GLU A 227 16.03 7.71 6.04
N PHE A 228 15.07 7.95 6.96
CA PHE A 228 14.26 9.17 6.98
C PHE A 228 15.02 10.36 7.58
N SER A 229 16.17 10.67 7.01
CA SER A 229 17.10 11.72 7.40
C SER A 229 17.63 12.47 6.19
N ASP A 230 18.31 13.60 6.41
CA ASP A 230 18.92 14.37 5.31
C ASP A 230 19.91 13.53 4.50
N ALA A 231 20.71 12.70 5.17
CA ALA A 231 21.67 11.80 4.51
C ALA A 231 20.96 10.71 3.70
N GLY A 232 19.88 10.15 4.23
CA GLY A 232 19.05 9.16 3.52
C GLY A 232 18.39 9.78 2.29
N PHE A 233 17.81 10.98 2.42
CA PHE A 233 17.22 11.68 1.27
C PHE A 233 18.25 11.96 0.17
N GLU A 234 19.47 12.37 0.54
CA GLU A 234 20.56 12.57 -0.42
C GLU A 234 20.97 11.26 -1.12
N ALA A 235 20.92 10.13 -0.40
CA ALA A 235 21.22 8.81 -0.97
C ALA A 235 20.13 8.33 -1.94
N PHE A 236 18.91 8.83 -1.84
CA PHE A 236 17.77 8.48 -2.74
C PHE A 236 17.77 9.27 -4.05
N VAL A 237 18.45 10.43 -4.10
CA VAL A 237 18.48 11.28 -5.30
C VAL A 237 18.97 10.51 -6.52
N GLY A 238 18.17 10.54 -7.59
CA GLY A 238 18.45 9.83 -8.85
C GLY A 238 18.17 8.32 -8.82
N ARG A 239 17.87 7.76 -7.66
CA ARG A 239 17.50 6.34 -7.50
C ARG A 239 16.01 6.14 -7.30
N LEU A 240 15.35 7.08 -6.64
CA LEU A 240 13.92 7.08 -6.35
C LEU A 240 13.29 8.39 -6.81
N ASP A 241 12.00 8.36 -7.11
CA ASP A 241 11.21 9.55 -7.45
C ASP A 241 10.41 10.06 -6.25
N GLY A 242 10.25 9.23 -5.21
CA GLY A 242 9.53 9.60 -3.99
C GLY A 242 9.67 8.60 -2.87
N ILE A 243 9.06 8.98 -1.77
CA ILE A 243 8.96 8.19 -0.54
C ILE A 243 7.52 8.24 -0.03
N ALA A 244 6.98 7.08 0.33
CA ALA A 244 5.68 6.93 0.97
C ALA A 244 5.88 6.61 2.45
N VAL A 245 5.57 7.55 3.33
CA VAL A 245 6.00 7.51 4.73
C VAL A 245 4.81 7.46 5.68
N ALA A 246 4.83 6.54 6.66
CA ALA A 246 3.83 6.55 7.72
C ALA A 246 3.79 7.94 8.38
N TRP A 247 2.60 8.52 8.54
CA TRP A 247 2.47 9.87 9.10
C TRP A 247 3.17 9.99 10.47
N SER A 248 3.18 8.92 11.26
CA SER A 248 3.83 8.88 12.58
C SER A 248 5.35 8.96 12.54
N LEU A 249 5.99 8.64 11.39
CA LEU A 249 7.42 8.85 11.19
C LEU A 249 7.74 10.30 10.82
N ILE A 250 6.80 10.99 10.17
CA ILE A 250 6.93 12.40 9.80
C ILE A 250 6.67 13.31 10.99
N TRP A 251 5.57 13.04 11.73
CA TRP A 251 5.03 13.90 12.77
C TRP A 251 4.43 13.06 13.90
N ASP A 252 4.62 13.46 15.15
CA ASP A 252 4.11 12.75 16.33
C ASP A 252 2.66 13.14 16.71
N GLY A 253 2.02 14.04 15.95
CA GLY A 253 0.67 14.51 16.21
C GLY A 253 0.58 15.68 17.20
N THR A 254 1.72 16.29 17.57
CA THR A 254 1.74 17.41 18.51
C THR A 254 2.10 18.75 17.82
N PRO A 255 1.59 19.88 18.33
CA PRO A 255 1.94 21.20 17.80
C PRO A 255 3.44 21.52 17.90
N GLU A 256 4.12 20.99 18.92
CA GLU A 256 5.52 21.27 19.22
C GLU A 256 6.48 20.76 18.12
N THR A 257 6.14 19.66 17.46
CA THR A 257 6.96 19.03 16.43
C THR A 257 6.51 19.37 15.01
N PHE A 258 5.39 20.08 14.84
CA PHE A 258 4.77 20.33 13.52
C PHE A 258 5.71 21.06 12.55
N GLU A 259 6.35 22.16 13.00
CA GLU A 259 7.26 22.93 12.14
C GLU A 259 8.51 22.15 11.74
N ALA A 260 9.04 21.31 12.63
CA ALA A 260 10.16 20.42 12.30
C ALA A 260 9.76 19.38 11.25
N ALA A 261 8.57 18.79 11.39
CA ALA A 261 8.00 17.86 10.40
C ALA A 261 7.83 18.52 9.03
N LYS A 262 7.27 19.73 8.99
CA LYS A 262 7.11 20.53 7.77
C LYS A 262 8.45 20.85 7.08
N GLN A 263 9.47 21.19 7.85
CA GLN A 263 10.82 21.44 7.31
C GLN A 263 11.42 20.16 6.71
N LYS A 264 11.21 18.99 7.34
CA LYS A 264 11.68 17.70 6.84
C LYS A 264 11.00 17.35 5.51
N VAL A 265 9.67 17.54 5.40
CA VAL A 265 8.94 17.38 4.12
C VAL A 265 9.52 18.31 3.04
N ALA A 266 9.69 19.59 3.34
CA ALA A 266 10.26 20.57 2.39
C ALA A 266 11.70 20.21 1.98
N ARG A 267 12.49 19.59 2.87
CA ARG A 267 13.86 19.13 2.57
C ARG A 267 13.86 18.02 1.53
N ALA A 268 13.01 16.99 1.69
CA ALA A 268 12.87 15.91 0.73
C ALA A 268 12.45 16.45 -0.66
N GLN A 269 11.45 17.32 -0.69
CA GLN A 269 10.95 17.94 -1.92
C GLN A 269 11.99 18.81 -2.62
N LYS A 270 12.82 19.54 -1.87
CA LYS A 270 13.93 20.32 -2.42
C LYS A 270 14.97 19.46 -3.12
N LEU A 271 15.09 18.20 -2.74
CA LEU A 271 15.96 17.21 -3.39
C LEU A 271 15.28 16.51 -4.58
N GLY A 272 14.04 16.89 -4.90
CA GLY A 272 13.27 16.32 -6.01
C GLY A 272 12.51 15.05 -5.67
N LEU A 273 12.43 14.67 -4.38
CA LEU A 273 11.64 13.51 -3.93
C LEU A 273 10.19 13.92 -3.67
N ASN A 274 9.23 13.22 -4.28
CA ASN A 274 7.85 13.29 -3.82
C ASN A 274 7.76 12.69 -2.41
N LEU A 275 7.06 13.37 -1.50
CA LEU A 275 6.77 12.83 -0.19
C LEU A 275 5.27 12.72 -0.02
N VAL A 276 4.80 11.47 0.07
CA VAL A 276 3.41 11.14 0.36
C VAL A 276 3.31 10.46 1.72
N THR A 277 2.14 10.48 2.34
CA THR A 277 1.96 9.86 3.66
C THR A 277 0.84 8.83 3.67
N TRP A 278 0.91 7.87 4.59
CA TRP A 278 -0.10 6.85 4.83
C TRP A 278 -0.31 6.62 6.32
N THR A 279 -1.46 6.18 6.77
CA THR A 279 -2.74 6.17 6.10
C THR A 279 -3.68 7.12 6.84
N MET A 280 -4.38 7.99 6.10
CA MET A 280 -5.45 8.82 6.65
C MET A 280 -6.67 7.96 6.94
N ARG A 281 -7.00 7.79 8.21
CA ARG A 281 -8.14 7.05 8.73
C ARG A 281 -8.93 7.93 9.70
N ALA A 282 -10.23 7.78 9.70
CA ALA A 282 -11.11 8.68 10.47
C ALA A 282 -11.45 8.14 11.86
N GLU A 283 -11.31 6.83 12.08
CA GLU A 283 -11.66 6.18 13.34
C GLU A 283 -10.69 6.55 14.46
N ASN A 284 -11.20 6.68 15.69
CA ASN A 284 -10.40 7.00 16.88
C ASN A 284 -9.21 6.02 17.07
N GLU A 285 -9.36 4.76 16.69
CA GLU A 285 -8.30 3.75 16.77
C GLU A 285 -6.99 4.22 16.13
N PHE A 286 -7.09 4.90 14.98
CA PHE A 286 -5.93 5.28 14.17
C PHE A 286 -5.49 6.73 14.35
N LEU A 287 -6.26 7.51 15.10
CA LEU A 287 -5.93 8.91 15.33
C LEU A 287 -4.98 9.08 16.52
N PRO A 288 -4.07 10.07 16.46
CA PRO A 288 -3.31 10.49 17.64
C PRO A 288 -4.28 10.88 18.78
N LEU A 289 -3.88 10.68 20.03
CA LEU A 289 -4.72 10.94 21.20
C LEU A 289 -5.34 12.34 21.21
N SER A 290 -4.62 13.34 20.74
CA SER A 290 -5.07 14.74 20.65
C SER A 290 -6.23 14.95 19.68
N PHE A 291 -6.45 14.03 18.73
CA PHE A 291 -7.50 14.10 17.71
C PHE A 291 -8.63 13.09 17.95
N ARG A 292 -8.57 12.28 19.00
CA ARG A 292 -9.67 11.39 19.37
C ARG A 292 -10.84 12.17 19.95
N SER A 293 -12.05 11.82 19.55
CA SER A 293 -13.28 12.41 20.09
C SER A 293 -13.82 11.67 21.32
N SER A 294 -13.42 10.40 21.49
CA SER A 294 -13.82 9.53 22.59
C SER A 294 -12.83 8.35 22.72
N GLU A 295 -13.04 7.51 23.75
CA GLU A 295 -12.31 6.25 23.92
C GLU A 295 -12.84 5.10 23.05
N ASP A 296 -13.99 5.27 22.39
CA ASP A 296 -14.56 4.27 21.50
C ASP A 296 -13.75 4.22 20.20
N PRO A 297 -13.02 3.09 19.92
CA PRO A 297 -12.15 2.99 18.77
C PRO A 297 -12.92 3.03 17.43
N THR A 298 -14.20 2.63 17.44
CA THR A 298 -15.02 2.52 16.22
C THR A 298 -15.58 3.85 15.74
N GLN A 299 -15.67 4.85 16.63
CA GLN A 299 -16.18 6.17 16.29
C GLN A 299 -15.16 6.97 15.51
N GLN A 300 -15.67 7.81 14.60
CA GLN A 300 -14.84 8.81 13.95
C GLN A 300 -14.47 9.91 14.95
N GLY A 301 -13.17 10.23 15.00
CA GLY A 301 -12.67 11.32 15.83
C GLY A 301 -12.66 12.66 15.12
N ASN A 302 -11.78 13.57 15.58
CA ASN A 302 -11.57 14.90 14.96
C ASN A 302 -10.67 14.76 13.72
N TRP A 303 -11.07 13.84 12.81
CA TRP A 303 -10.32 13.51 11.59
C TRP A 303 -10.16 14.72 10.66
N THR A 304 -11.11 15.65 10.65
CA THR A 304 -11.04 16.86 9.81
C THR A 304 -9.80 17.69 10.14
N GLU A 305 -9.60 17.99 11.42
CA GLU A 305 -8.45 18.75 11.91
C GLU A 305 -7.15 17.97 11.68
N PHE A 306 -7.17 16.65 11.90
CA PHE A 306 -6.01 15.80 11.68
C PHE A 306 -5.61 15.75 10.20
N PHE A 307 -6.55 15.53 9.29
CA PHE A 307 -6.27 15.53 7.85
C PHE A 307 -5.78 16.89 7.35
N GLN A 308 -6.41 17.99 7.83
CA GLN A 308 -5.95 19.34 7.53
C GLN A 308 -4.53 19.59 8.05
N ALA A 309 -4.17 19.06 9.23
CA ALA A 309 -2.83 19.17 9.75
C ALA A 309 -1.82 18.39 8.86
N LEU A 310 -2.15 17.17 8.44
CA LEU A 310 -1.30 16.41 7.52
C LEU A 310 -1.09 17.15 6.19
N TRP A 311 -2.15 17.68 5.59
CA TRP A 311 -2.02 18.52 4.39
C TRP A 311 -1.18 19.78 4.65
N GLY A 312 -1.31 20.38 5.83
CA GLY A 312 -0.54 21.54 6.29
C GLY A 312 0.97 21.32 6.39
N LEU A 313 1.43 20.05 6.46
CA LEU A 313 2.85 19.68 6.36
C LEU A 313 3.42 19.96 4.96
N GLY A 314 2.57 20.13 3.93
CA GLY A 314 2.98 20.39 2.57
C GLY A 314 3.33 19.12 1.78
N ILE A 315 2.82 17.95 2.17
CA ILE A 315 3.03 16.67 1.49
C ILE A 315 2.48 16.69 0.06
N ASN A 316 3.04 15.84 -0.82
CA ASN A 316 2.62 15.73 -2.23
C ASN A 316 1.35 14.90 -2.42
N GLY A 317 0.97 14.10 -1.42
CA GLY A 317 -0.22 13.25 -1.44
C GLY A 317 -0.39 12.46 -0.16
N ALA A 318 -1.53 11.79 -0.04
CA ALA A 318 -1.80 10.91 1.08
C ALA A 318 -2.67 9.72 0.66
N PHE A 319 -2.37 8.58 1.24
CA PHE A 319 -3.22 7.39 1.18
C PHE A 319 -4.35 7.51 2.19
N SER A 320 -5.56 7.14 1.79
CA SER A 320 -6.72 7.20 2.67
C SER A 320 -7.66 6.01 2.47
N ASP A 321 -8.13 5.44 3.59
CA ASP A 321 -9.23 4.47 3.59
C ASP A 321 -10.58 5.14 3.28
N PHE A 322 -10.65 6.48 3.45
CA PHE A 322 -11.84 7.33 3.24
C PHE A 322 -11.52 8.42 2.21
N PRO A 323 -11.48 8.10 0.90
CA PRO A 323 -11.06 9.05 -0.14
C PRO A 323 -11.90 10.33 -0.15
N ASP A 324 -13.23 10.25 0.04
CA ASP A 324 -14.12 11.41 0.08
C ASP A 324 -13.79 12.38 1.22
N LEU A 325 -13.36 11.85 2.39
CA LEU A 325 -12.95 12.68 3.53
C LEU A 325 -11.62 13.40 3.24
N ALA A 326 -10.67 12.68 2.63
CA ALA A 326 -9.40 13.25 2.22
C ALA A 326 -9.58 14.33 1.14
N VAL A 327 -10.42 14.07 0.12
CA VAL A 327 -10.78 15.05 -0.93
C VAL A 327 -11.41 16.31 -0.34
N ARG A 328 -12.35 16.18 0.62
CA ARG A 328 -13.01 17.32 1.25
C ARG A 328 -12.09 18.22 2.07
N THR A 329 -11.01 17.68 2.61
CA THR A 329 -10.06 18.42 3.46
C THR A 329 -8.84 18.92 2.71
N ARG A 330 -8.64 18.46 1.48
CA ARG A 330 -7.52 18.84 0.61
C ARG A 330 -7.56 20.35 0.29
N PRO A 331 -6.41 21.08 0.37
CA PRO A 331 -6.31 22.52 0.10
C PRO A 331 -6.52 22.90 -1.36
#